data_d0c66954daa69ce3dca33da7745d6969
#
_entry.id   d0c66954daa69ce3dca33da7745d6969
#
_cell.length_a   1.000
_cell.length_b   1.000
_cell.length_c   1.000
_cell.angle_alpha   90.00
_cell.angle_beta   90.00
_cell.angle_gamma   90.00
#
_symmetry.space_group_name_H-M   'P 1'
#
loop_
_entity.id
_entity.type
_entity.pdbx_description
1 polymer ?
#
loop_
_entity_poly.entity_id
_entity_poly.type
_entity_poly.pdbx_seq_one_letter_code
_entity_poly.pdbx_strand_id
1 'polypeptide(L)'
;IALQARLMSHALRKLTAIISNTNTAVVFINQLRQNIATTGYGAGPTETTTGGKALKFYSSVRLDIRRTEWIKKGDETIGHKVKIKVVKNKLSAPFKVVNLEIIFGHGISTEGLLIDLAMEAKIITRSGAWFYYNGEQIAQGKEKVREILASDTKMRLELEIQIRENLNMGGIDKVKEELNEYLESQKNKDDKTVKGDKKEDSDLNKNSISNKDDTSDLLIKTVE
;
A
#
# COMPACT_ATOMS: atom_id res chain seq x y z
N ILE A 1 42.24 5.81 2.35
CA ILE A 1 41.01 5.84 3.22
C ILE A 1 40.00 6.90 2.72
N ALA A 2 40.43 7.94 2.00
CA ALA A 2 39.54 9.03 1.60
C ALA A 2 39.05 8.99 0.13
N LEU A 3 39.39 7.97 -0.66
CA LEU A 3 39.08 7.93 -2.09
C LEU A 3 37.58 7.99 -2.39
N GLN A 4 36.77 7.17 -1.74
CA GLN A 4 35.31 7.18 -1.90
C GLN A 4 34.70 8.52 -1.50
N ALA A 5 35.16 9.15 -0.43
CA ALA A 5 34.68 10.46 0.00
C ALA A 5 35.02 11.57 -1.01
N ARG A 6 36.21 11.53 -1.63
CA ARG A 6 36.62 12.47 -2.69
C ARG A 6 35.79 12.27 -3.94
N LEU A 7 35.59 11.01 -4.39
CA LEU A 7 34.75 10.66 -5.54
C LEU A 7 33.32 11.14 -5.34
N MET A 8 32.72 10.88 -4.17
CA MET A 8 31.38 11.36 -3.85
C MET A 8 31.27 12.88 -3.87
N SER A 9 32.23 13.58 -3.27
CA SER A 9 32.22 15.03 -3.27
C SER A 9 32.34 15.61 -4.68
N HIS A 10 33.15 15.02 -5.54
CA HIS A 10 33.34 15.44 -6.94
C HIS A 10 32.07 15.11 -7.77
N ALA A 11 31.52 13.91 -7.63
CA ALA A 11 30.32 13.47 -8.34
C ALA A 11 29.11 14.35 -7.96
N LEU A 12 28.88 14.58 -6.66
CA LEU A 12 27.75 15.39 -6.18
C LEU A 12 27.86 16.85 -6.66
N ARG A 13 29.04 17.41 -6.78
CA ARG A 13 29.24 18.77 -7.33
C ARG A 13 28.79 18.85 -8.78
N LYS A 14 29.13 17.86 -9.61
CA LYS A 14 28.68 17.78 -11.01
C LYS A 14 27.20 17.50 -11.14
N LEU A 15 26.69 16.53 -10.35
CA LEU A 15 25.27 16.15 -10.37
C LEU A 15 24.35 17.28 -9.97
N THR A 16 24.73 18.12 -9.00
CA THR A 16 23.87 19.21 -8.50
C THR A 16 23.49 20.18 -9.62
N ALA A 17 24.44 20.55 -10.50
CA ALA A 17 24.16 21.43 -11.62
C ALA A 17 23.18 20.78 -12.64
N ILE A 18 23.39 19.50 -12.94
CA ILE A 18 22.54 18.76 -13.89
C ILE A 18 21.14 18.58 -13.32
N ILE A 19 21.04 18.16 -12.06
CA ILE A 19 19.75 17.92 -11.37
C ILE A 19 18.91 19.19 -11.32
N SER A 20 19.55 20.35 -11.02
CA SER A 20 18.87 21.64 -10.98
C SER A 20 18.28 22.03 -12.33
N ASN A 21 19.00 21.74 -13.42
CA ASN A 21 18.56 22.12 -14.78
C ASN A 21 17.52 21.16 -15.38
N THR A 22 17.46 19.90 -14.89
CA THR A 22 16.59 18.87 -15.46
C THR A 22 15.35 18.56 -14.63
N ASN A 23 15.11 19.27 -13.52
CA ASN A 23 14.03 19.00 -12.57
C ASN A 23 13.93 17.52 -12.16
N THR A 24 15.09 16.85 -12.02
CA THR A 24 15.18 15.42 -11.72
C THR A 24 15.27 15.20 -10.22
N ALA A 25 14.48 14.25 -9.69
CA ALA A 25 14.65 13.75 -8.32
C ALA A 25 15.70 12.63 -8.30
N VAL A 26 16.69 12.75 -7.41
CA VAL A 26 17.74 11.73 -7.21
C VAL A 26 17.65 11.16 -5.81
N VAL A 27 17.51 9.84 -5.72
CA VAL A 27 17.45 9.10 -4.45
C VAL A 27 18.74 8.28 -4.26
N PHE A 28 19.45 8.54 -3.16
CA PHE A 28 20.62 7.78 -2.75
C PHE A 28 20.24 6.76 -1.68
N ILE A 29 20.45 5.48 -1.96
CA ILE A 29 20.31 4.40 -0.97
C ILE A 29 21.70 4.14 -0.37
N ASN A 30 21.80 4.23 0.97
CA ASN A 30 23.07 4.06 1.68
C ASN A 30 22.90 3.12 2.87
N GLN A 31 23.96 2.38 3.19
CA GLN A 31 24.03 1.53 4.38
C GLN A 31 24.66 2.27 5.56
N LEU A 32 24.22 1.91 6.76
CA LEU A 32 24.88 2.30 8.01
C LEU A 32 25.99 1.29 8.31
N ARG A 33 27.13 1.82 8.77
CA ARG A 33 28.29 1.04 9.23
C ARG A 33 28.54 1.43 10.69
N GLN A 34 28.82 0.44 11.52
CA GLN A 34 29.28 0.69 12.89
C GLN A 34 30.69 1.24 12.87
N ASN A 35 30.93 2.25 13.67
CA ASN A 35 32.24 2.85 13.82
C ASN A 35 32.93 2.21 15.04
N ILE A 36 33.86 1.30 14.78
CA ILE A 36 34.53 0.48 15.79
C ILE A 36 35.47 1.35 16.70
N ALA A 37 35.82 2.55 16.25
CA ALA A 37 36.83 3.41 16.92
C ALA A 37 36.27 4.25 18.09
N THR A 38 35.08 3.99 18.60
CA THR A 38 34.38 4.88 19.54
C THR A 38 34.01 4.23 20.86
N THR A 39 34.89 3.43 21.44
CA THR A 39 34.80 2.98 22.82
C THR A 39 35.66 3.90 23.72
N GLY A 40 35.07 5.01 24.19
CA GLY A 40 35.74 5.95 25.09
C GLY A 40 34.89 7.18 25.41
N TYR A 41 35.22 7.86 26.48
CA TYR A 41 34.58 9.13 26.86
C TYR A 41 34.80 10.19 25.76
N GLY A 42 33.69 10.67 25.15
CA GLY A 42 33.76 11.60 24.01
C GLY A 42 33.61 10.91 22.63
N ALA A 43 33.24 9.65 22.59
CA ALA A 43 33.00 8.90 21.38
C ALA A 43 31.93 9.59 20.49
N GLY A 44 32.27 9.83 19.22
CA GLY A 44 31.36 10.33 18.21
C GLY A 44 30.22 9.33 17.92
N PRO A 45 29.35 9.61 16.94
CA PRO A 45 28.25 8.72 16.63
C PRO A 45 28.73 7.30 16.29
N THR A 46 28.16 6.30 16.94
CA THR A 46 28.51 4.88 16.79
C THR A 46 28.26 4.35 15.38
N GLU A 47 27.42 5.03 14.59
CA GLU A 47 27.07 4.66 13.22
C GLU A 47 27.43 5.77 12.23
N THR A 48 27.94 5.38 11.08
CA THR A 48 28.29 6.28 9.98
C THR A 48 27.82 5.71 8.64
N THR A 49 27.63 6.59 7.67
CA THR A 49 27.31 6.20 6.29
C THR A 49 28.59 6.08 5.47
N THR A 50 28.61 5.19 4.48
CA THR A 50 29.70 5.09 3.50
C THR A 50 29.72 6.34 2.60
N GLY A 51 30.89 6.64 1.99
CA GLY A 51 31.03 7.77 1.06
C GLY A 51 31.31 9.14 1.71
N GLY A 52 31.59 9.18 3.02
CA GLY A 52 31.98 10.40 3.72
C GLY A 52 30.83 11.33 4.08
N LYS A 53 31.13 12.60 4.35
CA LYS A 53 30.15 13.58 4.84
C LYS A 53 29.40 14.32 3.70
N ALA A 54 29.83 14.21 2.45
CA ALA A 54 29.32 15.03 1.36
C ALA A 54 27.79 14.90 1.16
N LEU A 55 27.24 13.68 1.14
CA LEU A 55 25.80 13.45 1.02
C LEU A 55 24.99 14.14 2.13
N LYS A 56 25.53 14.24 3.35
CA LYS A 56 24.85 14.93 4.46
C LYS A 56 24.61 16.41 4.16
N PHE A 57 25.50 17.04 3.43
CA PHE A 57 25.41 18.46 3.07
C PHE A 57 24.55 18.68 1.83
N TYR A 58 24.76 17.87 0.77
CA TYR A 58 24.07 18.02 -0.52
C TYR A 58 22.60 17.62 -0.46
N SER A 59 22.23 16.59 0.29
CA SER A 59 20.85 16.12 0.37
C SER A 59 19.87 17.18 0.92
N SER A 60 18.71 17.31 0.29
CA SER A 60 17.59 18.14 0.76
C SER A 60 16.80 17.43 1.85
N VAL A 61 16.56 16.14 1.68
CA VAL A 61 15.87 15.28 2.64
C VAL A 61 16.77 14.10 2.98
N ARG A 62 16.74 13.66 4.23
CA ARG A 62 17.41 12.45 4.72
C ARG A 62 16.46 11.68 5.61
N LEU A 63 16.27 10.42 5.27
CA LEU A 63 15.46 9.47 6.02
C LEU A 63 16.37 8.42 6.66
N ASP A 64 16.14 8.11 7.93
CA ASP A 64 16.70 6.96 8.63
C ASP A 64 15.62 5.91 8.74
N ILE A 65 15.85 4.73 8.14
CA ILE A 65 14.89 3.64 8.06
C ILE A 65 15.44 2.48 8.86
N ARG A 66 14.66 2.04 9.86
CA ARG A 66 15.05 0.94 10.73
C ARG A 66 13.94 -0.08 10.89
N ARG A 67 14.30 -1.34 10.72
CA ARG A 67 13.42 -2.45 11.08
C ARG A 67 13.27 -2.49 12.60
N THR A 68 12.04 -2.67 13.09
CA THR A 68 11.72 -2.76 14.52
C THR A 68 11.25 -4.15 14.93
N GLU A 69 10.20 -4.64 14.31
CA GLU A 69 9.53 -5.87 14.71
C GLU A 69 9.23 -6.75 13.49
N TRP A 70 9.14 -8.06 13.70
CA TRP A 70 8.64 -8.99 12.72
C TRP A 70 7.11 -9.08 12.79
N ILE A 71 6.46 -9.18 11.63
CA ILE A 71 5.03 -9.44 11.53
C ILE A 71 4.86 -10.92 11.24
N LYS A 72 4.07 -11.60 12.09
CA LYS A 72 3.82 -13.04 11.99
C LYS A 72 2.33 -13.30 11.79
N LYS A 73 2.02 -14.34 10.99
CA LYS A 73 0.68 -14.93 10.86
C LYS A 73 0.79 -16.38 11.31
N GLY A 74 0.38 -16.66 12.56
CA GLY A 74 0.73 -17.93 13.22
C GLY A 74 2.24 -18.02 13.44
N ASP A 75 2.85 -19.09 12.97
CA ASP A 75 4.30 -19.32 13.07
C ASP A 75 5.10 -18.73 11.89
N GLU A 76 4.42 -18.33 10.82
CA GLU A 76 5.04 -17.79 9.62
C GLU A 76 5.33 -16.29 9.74
N THR A 77 6.55 -15.89 9.37
CA THR A 77 6.93 -14.48 9.29
C THR A 77 6.55 -13.93 7.91
N ILE A 78 5.53 -13.07 7.87
CA ILE A 78 4.97 -12.50 6.63
C ILE A 78 5.52 -11.12 6.29
N GLY A 79 6.24 -10.47 7.20
CA GLY A 79 6.75 -9.13 6.98
C GLY A 79 7.48 -8.57 8.19
N HIS A 80 7.69 -7.27 8.18
CA HIS A 80 8.29 -6.55 9.31
C HIS A 80 7.81 -5.10 9.37
N LYS A 81 7.83 -4.54 10.58
CA LYS A 81 7.60 -3.12 10.80
C LYS A 81 8.90 -2.35 10.61
N VAL A 82 8.78 -1.16 10.06
CA VAL A 82 9.88 -0.21 9.90
C VAL A 82 9.52 1.12 10.54
N LYS A 83 10.51 1.71 11.22
CA LYS A 83 10.45 3.07 11.72
C LYS A 83 11.25 3.96 10.80
N ILE A 84 10.60 4.97 10.22
CA ILE A 84 11.22 5.98 9.36
C ILE A 84 11.30 7.28 10.14
N LYS A 85 12.50 7.81 10.28
CA LYS A 85 12.74 9.11 10.90
C LYS A 85 13.29 10.09 9.88
N VAL A 86 12.67 11.25 9.77
CA VAL A 86 13.16 12.35 8.93
C VAL A 86 14.27 13.07 9.71
N VAL A 87 15.54 12.72 9.43
CA VAL A 87 16.69 13.29 10.15
C VAL A 87 17.18 14.63 9.60
N LYS A 88 16.79 14.95 8.37
CA LYS A 88 17.02 16.25 7.72
C LYS A 88 15.91 16.54 6.72
N ASN A 89 15.40 17.75 6.72
CA ASN A 89 14.48 18.24 5.70
C ASN A 89 14.70 19.75 5.51
N LYS A 90 14.95 20.17 4.27
CA LYS A 90 15.11 21.58 3.88
C LYS A 90 13.79 22.21 3.40
N LEU A 91 12.76 21.37 3.15
CA LEU A 91 11.49 21.79 2.54
C LEU A 91 10.36 21.93 3.57
N SER A 92 10.49 21.26 4.73
CA SER A 92 9.48 21.24 5.79
C SER A 92 10.15 20.90 7.14
N ALA A 93 9.37 20.89 8.23
CA ALA A 93 9.84 20.55 9.57
C ALA A 93 10.47 19.14 9.60
N PRO A 94 11.72 19.00 10.07
CA PRO A 94 12.38 17.70 10.23
C PRO A 94 11.91 16.98 11.51
N PHE A 95 12.51 15.82 11.78
CA PHE A 95 12.35 14.98 12.98
C PHE A 95 11.01 14.28 13.14
N LYS A 96 10.14 14.34 12.15
CA LYS A 96 8.93 13.51 12.11
C LYS A 96 9.31 12.04 12.04
N VAL A 97 8.49 11.22 12.68
CA VAL A 97 8.65 9.76 12.71
C VAL A 97 7.37 9.13 12.22
N VAL A 98 7.49 8.12 11.38
CA VAL A 98 6.37 7.28 10.93
C VAL A 98 6.75 5.82 11.07
N ASN A 99 5.78 4.99 11.46
CA ASN A 99 5.92 3.55 11.48
C ASN A 99 5.10 2.97 10.33
N LEU A 100 5.71 2.08 9.57
CA LEU A 100 5.06 1.41 8.42
C LEU A 100 5.24 -0.10 8.56
N GLU A 101 4.39 -0.83 7.86
CA GLU A 101 4.48 -2.28 7.73
C GLU A 101 4.91 -2.63 6.31
N ILE A 102 5.92 -3.49 6.20
CA ILE A 102 6.38 -4.05 4.91
C ILE A 102 6.03 -5.53 4.90
N ILE A 103 5.18 -5.92 3.95
CA ILE A 103 4.75 -7.30 3.74
C ILE A 103 5.58 -7.91 2.60
N PHE A 104 6.10 -9.11 2.80
CA PHE A 104 6.92 -9.79 1.80
C PHE A 104 6.12 -10.05 0.52
N GLY A 105 6.73 -9.75 -0.62
CA GLY A 105 6.11 -9.85 -1.92
C GLY A 105 5.14 -8.72 -2.30
N HIS A 106 4.66 -7.91 -1.32
CA HIS A 106 3.70 -6.81 -1.57
C HIS A 106 4.31 -5.42 -1.36
N GLY A 107 5.31 -5.28 -0.47
CA GLY A 107 5.90 -4.00 -0.14
C GLY A 107 5.20 -3.32 1.05
N ILE A 108 5.09 -1.99 1.01
CA ILE A 108 4.44 -1.22 2.09
C ILE A 108 2.95 -1.52 2.09
N SER A 109 2.42 -1.93 3.26
CA SER A 109 0.99 -2.18 3.44
C SER A 109 0.23 -0.86 3.58
N THR A 110 -0.51 -0.49 2.54
CA THR A 110 -1.38 0.68 2.54
C THR A 110 -2.54 0.49 3.52
N GLU A 111 -3.13 -0.70 3.55
CA GLU A 111 -4.24 -1.05 4.44
C GLU A 111 -3.80 -0.99 5.90
N GLY A 112 -2.60 -1.50 6.22
CA GLY A 112 -2.02 -1.42 7.56
C GLY A 112 -1.83 0.03 8.02
N LEU A 113 -1.36 0.90 7.13
CA LEU A 113 -1.22 2.32 7.39
C LEU A 113 -2.57 3.02 7.59
N LEU A 114 -3.57 2.71 6.75
CA LEU A 114 -4.92 3.27 6.87
C LEU A 114 -5.54 2.90 8.22
N ILE A 115 -5.39 1.65 8.68
CA ILE A 115 -5.89 1.20 9.99
C ILE A 115 -5.23 2.02 11.11
N ASP A 116 -3.92 2.22 11.07
CA ASP A 116 -3.20 2.97 12.11
C ASP A 116 -3.63 4.44 12.14
N LEU A 117 -3.75 5.10 10.97
CA LEU A 117 -4.23 6.47 10.86
C LEU A 117 -5.70 6.62 11.26
N ALA A 118 -6.56 5.65 10.89
CA ALA A 118 -7.96 5.64 11.28
C ALA A 118 -8.14 5.49 12.80
N MET A 119 -7.26 4.70 13.44
CA MET A 119 -7.24 4.58 14.90
C MET A 119 -6.77 5.89 15.57
N GLU A 120 -5.76 6.54 15.02
CA GLU A 120 -5.28 7.86 15.49
C GLU A 120 -6.37 8.93 15.36
N ALA A 121 -7.10 8.93 14.24
CA ALA A 121 -8.24 9.81 13.98
C ALA A 121 -9.53 9.40 14.72
N LYS A 122 -9.53 8.28 15.47
CA LYS A 122 -10.69 7.69 16.16
C LYS A 122 -11.86 7.33 15.23
N ILE A 123 -11.61 7.14 13.96
CA ILE A 123 -12.57 6.65 12.96
C ILE A 123 -12.78 5.15 13.13
N ILE A 124 -11.68 4.41 13.30
CA ILE A 124 -11.69 3.02 13.74
C ILE A 124 -11.38 3.01 15.24
N THR A 125 -12.19 2.29 16.01
CA THR A 125 -11.97 2.07 17.43
C THR A 125 -11.64 0.60 17.71
N ARG A 126 -10.98 0.34 18.82
CA ARG A 126 -10.58 -1.00 19.22
C ARG A 126 -11.04 -1.30 20.64
N SER A 127 -11.68 -2.46 20.84
CA SER A 127 -12.00 -2.99 22.16
C SER A 127 -11.44 -4.42 22.28
N GLY A 128 -10.42 -4.58 23.13
CA GLY A 128 -9.68 -5.84 23.21
C GLY A 128 -9.02 -6.22 21.88
N ALA A 129 -9.42 -7.34 21.30
CA ALA A 129 -8.96 -7.82 19.99
C ALA A 129 -9.87 -7.37 18.82
N TRP A 130 -11.01 -6.75 19.10
CA TRP A 130 -12.03 -6.39 18.11
C TRP A 130 -11.88 -4.96 17.62
N PHE A 131 -12.09 -4.77 16.32
CA PHE A 131 -12.07 -3.49 15.63
C PHE A 131 -13.49 -3.10 15.21
N TYR A 132 -13.80 -1.81 15.33
CA TYR A 132 -15.11 -1.24 15.04
C TYR A 132 -14.96 -0.04 14.11
N TYR A 133 -15.87 0.06 13.15
CA TYR A 133 -15.98 1.19 12.21
C TYR A 133 -17.44 1.62 12.14
N ASN A 134 -17.71 2.91 12.28
CA ASN A 134 -19.08 3.47 12.35
C ASN A 134 -19.98 2.79 13.41
N GLY A 135 -19.39 2.30 14.49
CA GLY A 135 -20.13 1.59 15.56
C GLY A 135 -20.37 0.11 15.29
N GLU A 136 -20.07 -0.38 14.10
CA GLU A 136 -20.20 -1.79 13.73
C GLU A 136 -18.87 -2.54 13.90
N GLN A 137 -18.96 -3.80 14.30
CA GLN A 137 -17.83 -4.68 14.47
C GLN A 137 -17.32 -5.17 13.12
N ILE A 138 -16.05 -4.85 12.78
CA ILE A 138 -15.44 -5.26 11.51
C ILE A 138 -14.87 -6.68 11.63
N ALA A 139 -13.85 -6.85 12.49
CA ALA A 139 -13.14 -8.11 12.62
C ALA A 139 -12.35 -8.19 13.92
N GLN A 140 -11.91 -9.42 14.25
CA GLN A 140 -10.98 -9.68 15.33
C GLN A 140 -9.54 -9.73 14.80
N GLY A 141 -8.69 -8.82 15.30
CA GLY A 141 -7.28 -8.72 14.92
C GLY A 141 -7.03 -7.85 13.69
N LYS A 142 -5.91 -7.12 13.72
CA LYS A 142 -5.52 -6.16 12.65
C LYS A 142 -5.35 -6.84 11.29
N GLU A 143 -4.90 -8.12 11.29
CA GLU A 143 -4.69 -8.88 10.07
C GLU A 143 -5.97 -9.08 9.26
N LYS A 144 -7.05 -9.48 9.96
CA LYS A 144 -8.36 -9.66 9.31
C LYS A 144 -8.94 -8.34 8.80
N VAL A 145 -8.76 -7.24 9.54
CA VAL A 145 -9.17 -5.91 9.08
C VAL A 145 -8.41 -5.53 7.81
N ARG A 146 -7.12 -5.83 7.73
CA ARG A 146 -6.30 -5.62 6.53
C ARG A 146 -6.82 -6.42 5.34
N GLU A 147 -7.15 -7.71 5.54
CA GLU A 147 -7.72 -8.57 4.50
C GLU A 147 -9.06 -8.01 3.97
N ILE A 148 -9.92 -7.50 4.86
CA ILE A 148 -11.20 -6.87 4.48
C ILE A 148 -10.94 -5.61 3.65
N LEU A 149 -10.09 -4.70 4.11
CA LEU A 149 -9.75 -3.48 3.38
C LEU A 149 -9.07 -3.76 2.02
N ALA A 150 -8.32 -4.84 1.91
CA ALA A 150 -7.72 -5.26 0.65
C ALA A 150 -8.77 -5.79 -0.35
N SER A 151 -9.83 -6.46 0.13
CA SER A 151 -10.90 -7.00 -0.70
C SER A 151 -12.01 -6.00 -1.01
N ASP A 152 -12.31 -5.08 -0.08
CA ASP A 152 -13.34 -4.06 -0.23
C ASP A 152 -12.72 -2.70 -0.58
N THR A 153 -12.55 -2.46 -1.88
CA THR A 153 -12.00 -1.20 -2.42
C THR A 153 -12.86 0.01 -2.05
N LYS A 154 -14.20 -0.15 -2.01
CA LYS A 154 -15.10 0.94 -1.65
C LYS A 154 -14.86 1.38 -0.21
N MET A 155 -14.90 0.43 0.74
CA MET A 155 -14.66 0.71 2.16
C MET A 155 -13.27 1.34 2.37
N ARG A 156 -12.25 0.85 1.66
CA ARG A 156 -10.88 1.38 1.72
C ARG A 156 -10.82 2.84 1.30
N LEU A 157 -11.44 3.21 0.17
CA LEU A 157 -11.43 4.58 -0.34
C LEU A 157 -12.27 5.53 0.53
N GLU A 158 -13.44 5.10 0.99
CA GLU A 158 -14.26 5.86 1.93
C GLU A 158 -13.52 6.15 3.24
N LEU A 159 -12.83 5.15 3.79
CA LEU A 159 -12.00 5.29 4.98
C LEU A 159 -10.85 6.26 4.75
N GLU A 160 -10.18 6.20 3.60
CA GLU A 160 -9.08 7.11 3.25
C GLU A 160 -9.55 8.55 3.15
N ILE A 161 -10.73 8.80 2.55
CA ILE A 161 -11.33 10.14 2.48
C ILE A 161 -11.56 10.69 3.89
N GLN A 162 -12.20 9.91 4.78
CA GLN A 162 -12.47 10.32 6.15
C GLN A 162 -11.19 10.62 6.94
N ILE A 163 -10.14 9.80 6.78
CA ILE A 163 -8.83 10.03 7.41
C ILE A 163 -8.24 11.35 6.93
N ARG A 164 -8.22 11.58 5.62
CA ARG A 164 -7.65 12.81 5.03
C ARG A 164 -8.40 14.07 5.47
N GLU A 165 -9.72 14.00 5.55
CA GLU A 165 -10.57 15.09 6.05
C GLU A 165 -10.29 15.38 7.54
N ASN A 166 -10.24 14.34 8.37
CA ASN A 166 -10.03 14.46 9.82
C ASN A 166 -8.63 14.99 10.18
N LEU A 167 -7.61 14.55 9.44
CA LEU A 167 -6.22 14.95 9.65
C LEU A 167 -5.80 16.19 8.82
N ASN A 168 -6.72 16.84 8.11
CA ASN A 168 -6.46 17.96 7.20
C ASN A 168 -5.33 17.67 6.20
N MET A 169 -5.35 16.47 5.60
CA MET A 169 -4.38 16.05 4.62
C MET A 169 -4.82 16.46 3.20
N GLY A 170 -3.85 16.80 2.35
CA GLY A 170 -4.12 17.08 0.94
C GLY A 170 -4.47 15.84 0.12
N GLY A 171 -4.95 16.05 -1.12
CA GLY A 171 -5.21 14.99 -2.11
C GLY A 171 -6.56 14.29 -1.94
N ILE A 172 -7.50 14.88 -1.22
CA ILE A 172 -8.85 14.35 -1.03
C ILE A 172 -9.57 14.20 -2.37
N ASP A 173 -9.46 15.20 -3.25
CA ASP A 173 -10.17 15.23 -4.54
C ASP A 173 -9.78 14.03 -5.42
N LYS A 174 -8.50 13.65 -5.43
CA LYS A 174 -8.03 12.47 -6.18
C LYS A 174 -8.65 11.17 -5.66
N VAL A 175 -8.77 11.02 -4.35
CA VAL A 175 -9.37 9.81 -3.76
C VAL A 175 -10.88 9.78 -4.02
N LYS A 176 -11.54 10.95 -4.03
CA LYS A 176 -12.96 11.06 -4.42
C LYS A 176 -13.18 10.72 -5.89
N GLU A 177 -12.29 11.15 -6.78
CA GLU A 177 -12.30 10.76 -8.19
C GLU A 177 -12.15 9.24 -8.35
N GLU A 178 -11.17 8.65 -7.67
CA GLU A 178 -10.94 7.19 -7.69
C GLU A 178 -12.16 6.40 -7.19
N LEU A 179 -12.81 6.88 -6.13
CA LEU A 179 -14.05 6.28 -5.63
C LEU A 179 -15.19 6.36 -6.65
N ASN A 180 -15.36 7.51 -7.30
CA ASN A 180 -16.39 7.68 -8.33
C ASN A 180 -16.15 6.76 -9.53
N GLU A 181 -14.92 6.68 -10.04
CA GLU A 181 -14.54 5.77 -11.13
C GLU A 181 -14.80 4.30 -10.76
N TYR A 182 -14.46 3.92 -9.52
CA TYR A 182 -14.74 2.58 -9.01
C TYR A 182 -16.25 2.28 -9.01
N LEU A 183 -17.07 3.19 -8.49
CA LEU A 183 -18.55 3.03 -8.41
C LEU A 183 -19.18 2.95 -9.83
N GLU A 184 -18.72 3.75 -10.77
CA GLU A 184 -19.16 3.68 -12.17
C GLU A 184 -18.78 2.36 -12.83
N SER A 185 -17.58 1.85 -12.55
CA SER A 185 -17.12 0.57 -13.05
C SER A 185 -17.97 -0.60 -12.55
N GLN A 186 -18.45 -0.54 -11.31
CA GLN A 186 -19.34 -1.57 -10.75
C GLN A 186 -20.75 -1.51 -11.37
N LYS A 187 -21.34 -0.32 -11.53
CA LYS A 187 -22.64 -0.15 -12.21
C LYS A 187 -22.62 -0.72 -13.61
N ASN A 188 -21.54 -0.50 -14.37
CA ASN A 188 -21.38 -1.02 -15.73
C ASN A 188 -21.23 -2.55 -15.78
N LYS A 189 -20.75 -3.20 -14.72
CA LYS A 189 -20.68 -4.65 -14.60
C LYS A 189 -22.06 -5.25 -14.31
N ASP A 190 -22.82 -4.65 -13.40
CA ASP A 190 -24.16 -5.07 -13.02
C ASP A 190 -25.13 -4.95 -14.21
N ASP A 191 -25.04 -3.87 -14.99
CA ASP A 191 -25.86 -3.68 -16.21
C ASP A 191 -25.54 -4.70 -17.31
N LYS A 192 -24.31 -5.21 -17.38
CA LYS A 192 -23.94 -6.26 -18.36
C LYS A 192 -24.43 -7.64 -17.92
N THR A 193 -24.42 -7.96 -16.64
CA THR A 193 -24.96 -9.22 -16.10
C THR A 193 -26.48 -9.30 -16.28
N VAL A 194 -27.20 -8.23 -15.98
CA VAL A 194 -28.68 -8.17 -16.18
C VAL A 194 -29.08 -8.30 -17.66
N LYS A 195 -28.24 -7.82 -18.59
CA LYS A 195 -28.49 -8.00 -20.05
C LYS A 195 -28.08 -9.38 -20.56
N GLY A 196 -27.16 -10.07 -19.89
CA GLY A 196 -26.79 -11.47 -20.19
C GLY A 196 -27.92 -12.43 -19.85
N ASP A 197 -28.45 -12.35 -18.64
CA ASP A 197 -29.51 -13.22 -18.14
C ASP A 197 -30.83 -13.09 -18.96
N LYS A 198 -31.14 -11.85 -19.42
CA LYS A 198 -32.30 -11.62 -20.29
C LYS A 198 -32.14 -12.18 -21.72
N LYS A 199 -30.91 -12.42 -22.18
CA LYS A 199 -30.66 -13.05 -23.47
C LYS A 199 -30.78 -14.59 -23.41
N GLU A 200 -30.28 -15.19 -22.32
CA GLU A 200 -30.42 -16.66 -22.12
C GLU A 200 -31.88 -17.07 -21.92
N ASP A 201 -32.69 -16.31 -21.17
CA ASP A 201 -34.13 -16.57 -21.03
C ASP A 201 -34.93 -16.39 -22.34
N SER A 202 -34.49 -15.49 -23.24
CA SER A 202 -35.13 -15.28 -24.54
C SER A 202 -34.78 -16.38 -25.53
N ASP A 203 -33.63 -17.00 -25.43
CA ASP A 203 -33.20 -18.10 -26.31
C ASP A 203 -33.74 -19.47 -25.83
N LEU A 204 -33.93 -19.64 -24.52
CA LEU A 204 -34.64 -20.84 -23.99
C LEU A 204 -36.12 -20.85 -24.35
N ASN A 205 -36.78 -19.69 -24.46
CA ASN A 205 -38.18 -19.59 -24.81
C ASN A 205 -38.46 -19.74 -26.35
N LYS A 206 -37.42 -19.54 -27.18
CA LYS A 206 -37.51 -19.79 -28.63
C LYS A 206 -37.35 -21.27 -29.00
N ASN A 207 -36.60 -22.04 -28.21
CA ASN A 207 -36.41 -23.47 -28.44
C ASN A 207 -37.57 -24.35 -27.91
N SER A 208 -38.47 -23.83 -27.08
CA SER A 208 -39.64 -24.57 -26.57
C SER A 208 -40.88 -24.51 -27.47
N ILE A 209 -40.86 -23.73 -28.55
CA ILE A 209 -42.02 -23.58 -29.48
C ILE A 209 -41.83 -24.38 -30.77
N SER A 210 -40.64 -24.98 -31.04
CA SER A 210 -40.39 -25.72 -32.30
C SER A 210 -40.45 -27.24 -32.21
N ASN A 211 -40.83 -27.84 -31.07
CA ASN A 211 -40.98 -29.30 -30.93
C ASN A 211 -42.39 -29.71 -30.52
N LYS A 212 -43.38 -29.38 -31.34
CA LYS A 212 -44.69 -30.05 -31.39
C LYS A 212 -45.03 -30.24 -32.86
N ASP A 213 -44.60 -31.34 -33.42
CA ASP A 213 -45.18 -32.10 -34.51
C ASP A 213 -44.09 -33.03 -35.05
N ASP A 214 -44.10 -34.26 -34.58
CA ASP A 214 -43.81 -35.48 -35.33
C ASP A 214 -43.74 -36.66 -34.35
N THR A 215 -44.91 -37.23 -34.07
CA THR A 215 -45.03 -38.58 -33.56
C THR A 215 -45.77 -39.42 -34.62
N SER A 216 -45.01 -40.14 -35.44
CA SER A 216 -45.49 -41.40 -36.01
C SER A 216 -44.28 -42.18 -36.55
N ASP A 217 -44.29 -43.48 -36.18
CA ASP A 217 -43.60 -44.62 -36.80
C ASP A 217 -42.08 -44.83 -36.53
N LEU A 218 -41.74 -45.79 -35.78
CA LEU A 218 -41.38 -47.18 -36.11
C LEU A 218 -40.73 -47.91 -34.93
N LEU A 219 -41.43 -48.77 -34.37
CA LEU A 219 -41.28 -50.17 -34.00
C LEU A 219 -39.97 -50.89 -34.39
N ILE A 220 -39.40 -51.57 -33.37
CA ILE A 220 -38.78 -52.92 -33.39
C ILE A 220 -37.35 -53.06 -33.96
N LYS A 221 -36.39 -53.43 -33.11
CA LYS A 221 -35.76 -54.76 -33.04
C LYS A 221 -34.69 -54.82 -31.93
N THR A 222 -34.95 -55.74 -31.07
CA THR A 222 -34.28 -56.72 -30.23
C THR A 222 -32.88 -57.24 -30.67
N VAL A 223 -32.13 -57.64 -29.63
CA VAL A 223 -31.14 -58.76 -29.53
C VAL A 223 -29.74 -58.48 -30.16
N GLU A 224 -28.68 -58.51 -29.45
CA GLU A 224 -28.01 -59.52 -28.60
C GLU A 224 -27.06 -58.84 -27.60
#